data_715a1be67d2a37cfd9664b44599829bf
#
_entry.id   715a1be67d2a37cfd9664b44599829bf
#
_cell.length_a   1.000
_cell.length_b   1.000
_cell.length_c   1.000
_cell.angle_alpha   90.00
_cell.angle_beta   90.00
_cell.angle_gamma   90.00
#
_symmetry.space_group_name_H-M   'P 1'
#
loop_
_entity.id
_entity.type
_entity.pdbx_description
1 polymer ?
#
loop_
_entity_poly.entity_id
_entity_poly.type
_entity_poly.pdbx_seq_one_letter_code
_entity_poly.pdbx_strand_id
1 'polypeptide(L)'
;RGYNITSVAGTSMGALVGGIYASGKLKELKDIILGLDKKQIRSIMDISLGLDHVASGKRLMEILNLHIGNMKIEELNIKFCCCASDVVSGDEKVFRNGLLKTAIRASVSVPCFFKPVYDEDNHIYVDGSIHNILPLNRVDRKTGDILVAIDVNASDNTHFNAYVKKKKDDNKTMGKLHSVFSFLKPDLSENYMNMAMRVVHISIQTNTRLAIQLNPPDILAELPMNSFGLFDFSKANEIYQYGRDEMTRKLDEYE
;
A
#
# COMPACT_ATOMS: atom_id res chain seq x y z
N ARG A 1 -21.20 -4.08 11.38
CA ARG A 1 -21.33 -5.04 12.45
C ARG A 1 -21.22 -4.44 13.86
N GLY A 2 -21.09 -3.12 13.98
CA GLY A 2 -21.07 -2.43 15.28
C GLY A 2 -19.69 -2.35 15.95
N TYR A 3 -18.63 -2.85 15.34
CA TYR A 3 -17.27 -2.67 15.86
C TYR A 3 -16.85 -1.20 15.81
N ASN A 4 -16.17 -0.74 16.85
CA ASN A 4 -15.59 0.59 16.92
C ASN A 4 -14.08 0.51 16.68
N ILE A 5 -13.59 1.13 15.60
CA ILE A 5 -12.16 1.18 15.29
C ILE A 5 -11.52 2.31 16.11
N THR A 6 -10.62 1.95 17.00
CA THR A 6 -9.96 2.88 17.94
C THR A 6 -8.55 3.27 17.53
N SER A 7 -7.88 2.40 16.73
CA SER A 7 -6.52 2.62 16.26
C SER A 7 -6.31 2.00 14.89
N VAL A 8 -5.49 2.65 14.07
CA VAL A 8 -5.09 2.19 12.73
C VAL A 8 -3.59 2.35 12.56
N ALA A 9 -2.93 1.30 12.12
CA ALA A 9 -1.55 1.35 11.65
C ALA A 9 -1.49 0.91 10.20
N GLY A 10 -0.70 1.56 9.37
CA GLY A 10 -0.60 1.23 7.96
C GLY A 10 0.75 1.53 7.35
N THR A 11 1.06 0.82 6.26
CA THR A 11 2.25 1.06 5.45
C THR A 11 1.83 1.20 3.99
N SER A 12 2.46 2.11 3.24
CA SER A 12 2.19 2.31 1.82
C SER A 12 0.70 2.58 1.54
N MET A 13 0.03 1.75 0.78
CA MET A 13 -1.41 1.89 0.53
C MET A 13 -2.22 1.83 1.84
N GLY A 14 -1.78 1.03 2.81
CA GLY A 14 -2.37 0.98 4.15
C GLY A 14 -2.24 2.30 4.91
N ALA A 15 -1.13 3.02 4.73
CA ALA A 15 -0.95 4.36 5.29
C ALA A 15 -1.89 5.39 4.64
N LEU A 16 -2.04 5.34 3.32
CA LEU A 16 -2.94 6.22 2.58
C LEU A 16 -4.39 6.00 3.02
N VAL A 17 -4.89 4.78 2.91
CA VAL A 17 -6.29 4.46 3.22
C VAL A 17 -6.56 4.63 4.72
N GLY A 18 -5.67 4.14 5.57
CA GLY A 18 -5.80 4.23 7.03
C GLY A 18 -5.74 5.67 7.54
N GLY A 19 -4.83 6.49 7.01
CA GLY A 19 -4.73 7.92 7.36
C GLY A 19 -5.95 8.73 6.93
N ILE A 20 -6.44 8.49 5.73
CA ILE A 20 -7.69 9.14 5.24
C ILE A 20 -8.90 8.65 6.06
N TYR A 21 -8.94 7.37 6.45
CA TYR A 21 -9.97 6.86 7.35
C TYR A 21 -9.92 7.57 8.71
N ALA A 22 -8.74 7.64 9.32
CA ALA A 22 -8.56 8.28 10.63
C ALA A 22 -8.87 9.79 10.61
N SER A 23 -8.69 10.45 9.45
CA SER A 23 -9.08 11.85 9.23
C SER A 23 -10.60 12.05 9.05
N GLY A 24 -11.40 10.97 8.98
CA GLY A 24 -12.84 11.03 8.70
C GLY A 24 -13.20 11.28 7.24
N LYS A 25 -12.22 11.25 6.31
CA LYS A 25 -12.40 11.61 4.89
C LYS A 25 -12.50 10.40 3.94
N LEU A 26 -12.61 9.17 4.47
CA LEU A 26 -12.60 7.95 3.66
C LEU A 26 -13.76 7.91 2.64
N LYS A 27 -14.94 8.37 3.02
CA LYS A 27 -16.10 8.39 2.12
C LYS A 27 -15.85 9.27 0.89
N GLU A 28 -15.32 10.48 1.11
CA GLU A 28 -14.98 11.42 0.03
C GLU A 28 -13.93 10.82 -0.90
N LEU A 29 -12.86 10.24 -0.34
CA LEU A 29 -11.81 9.59 -1.14
C LEU A 29 -12.34 8.40 -1.95
N LYS A 30 -13.18 7.56 -1.34
CA LYS A 30 -13.80 6.43 -2.01
C LYS A 30 -14.61 6.89 -3.23
N ASP A 31 -15.48 7.88 -3.05
CA ASP A 31 -16.34 8.39 -4.13
C ASP A 31 -15.50 8.95 -5.30
N ILE A 32 -14.39 9.64 -4.97
CA ILE A 32 -13.43 10.10 -5.97
C ILE A 32 -12.80 8.92 -6.71
N ILE A 33 -12.20 7.98 -6.00
CA ILE A 33 -11.46 6.85 -6.62
C ILE A 33 -12.39 6.00 -7.48
N LEU A 34 -13.61 5.73 -7.03
CA LEU A 34 -14.59 4.93 -7.78
C LEU A 34 -15.13 5.68 -9.02
N GLY A 35 -15.07 7.01 -9.01
CA GLY A 35 -15.49 7.86 -10.14
C GLY A 35 -14.39 8.16 -11.17
N LEU A 36 -13.13 7.81 -10.90
CA LEU A 36 -12.01 8.12 -11.78
C LEU A 36 -12.03 7.30 -13.08
N ASP A 37 -11.84 7.97 -14.20
CA ASP A 37 -11.56 7.33 -15.48
C ASP A 37 -10.05 6.99 -15.65
N LYS A 38 -9.73 6.17 -16.67
CA LYS A 38 -8.33 5.76 -16.94
C LYS A 38 -7.39 6.95 -17.21
N LYS A 39 -7.89 8.05 -17.78
CA LYS A 39 -7.08 9.24 -18.09
C LYS A 39 -6.78 10.03 -16.83
N GLN A 40 -7.77 10.20 -15.97
CA GLN A 40 -7.64 10.85 -14.67
C GLN A 40 -6.67 10.09 -13.76
N ILE A 41 -6.77 8.76 -13.74
CA ILE A 41 -5.86 7.89 -12.98
C ILE A 41 -4.41 8.08 -13.42
N ARG A 42 -4.15 8.07 -14.73
CA ARG A 42 -2.79 8.33 -15.26
C ARG A 42 -2.27 9.70 -14.87
N SER A 43 -3.13 10.72 -14.88
CA SER A 43 -2.79 12.08 -14.47
C SER A 43 -2.42 12.16 -12.98
N ILE A 44 -3.15 11.43 -12.11
CA ILE A 44 -2.88 11.40 -10.66
C ILE A 44 -1.54 10.72 -10.38
N MET A 45 -1.22 9.66 -11.13
CA MET A 45 0.03 8.93 -10.98
C MET A 45 1.26 9.71 -11.49
N ASP A 46 1.07 10.88 -12.11
CA ASP A 46 2.14 11.72 -12.67
C ASP A 46 3.10 10.92 -13.58
N ILE A 47 2.54 9.94 -14.30
CA ILE A 47 3.31 9.08 -15.20
C ILE A 47 3.57 9.83 -16.50
N SER A 48 4.73 10.43 -16.60
CA SER A 48 5.24 10.96 -17.86
C SER A 48 5.95 9.86 -18.66
N LEU A 49 5.68 9.81 -19.97
CA LEU A 49 6.21 8.82 -20.91
C LEU A 49 7.70 9.07 -21.25
N GLY A 50 8.58 9.20 -20.25
CA GLY A 50 10.01 9.42 -20.46
C GLY A 50 10.85 8.42 -19.67
N LEU A 51 11.99 8.01 -20.23
CA LEU A 51 12.86 6.93 -19.71
C LEU A 51 13.52 7.22 -18.35
N ASP A 52 13.39 8.45 -17.81
CA ASP A 52 14.09 8.89 -16.59
C ASP A 52 13.15 9.42 -15.49
N HIS A 53 11.86 9.14 -15.54
CA HIS A 53 10.92 9.84 -14.68
C HIS A 53 10.28 8.95 -13.63
N VAL A 54 10.90 8.99 -12.46
CA VAL A 54 10.27 8.65 -11.18
C VAL A 54 9.18 9.69 -10.90
N ALA A 55 7.95 9.26 -10.62
CA ALA A 55 6.85 10.14 -10.29
C ALA A 55 7.21 11.04 -9.11
N SER A 56 7.00 12.35 -9.27
CA SER A 56 7.38 13.32 -8.23
C SER A 56 6.52 13.20 -6.96
N GLY A 57 5.33 12.63 -7.09
CA GLY A 57 4.31 12.59 -6.04
C GLY A 57 3.61 13.93 -5.81
N LYS A 58 3.84 14.95 -6.64
CA LYS A 58 3.20 16.26 -6.51
C LYS A 58 1.69 16.16 -6.57
N ARG A 59 1.16 15.41 -7.53
CA ARG A 59 -0.28 15.25 -7.70
C ARG A 59 -0.95 14.57 -6.51
N LEU A 60 -0.28 13.55 -5.96
CA LEU A 60 -0.74 12.93 -4.71
C LEU A 60 -0.77 13.96 -3.57
N MET A 61 0.28 14.77 -3.43
CA MET A 61 0.34 15.82 -2.42
C MET A 61 -0.72 16.90 -2.60
N GLU A 62 -1.07 17.26 -3.84
CA GLU A 62 -2.17 18.18 -4.15
C GLU A 62 -3.51 17.60 -3.66
N ILE A 63 -3.78 16.33 -3.95
CA ILE A 63 -5.00 15.64 -3.50
C ILE A 63 -5.05 15.56 -1.97
N LEU A 64 -3.96 15.14 -1.33
CA LEU A 64 -3.88 15.09 0.13
C LEU A 64 -4.08 16.47 0.74
N ASN A 65 -3.45 17.50 0.16
CA ASN A 65 -3.61 18.87 0.65
C ASN A 65 -5.04 19.39 0.52
N LEU A 66 -5.74 19.01 -0.55
CA LEU A 66 -7.14 19.39 -0.77
C LEU A 66 -8.09 18.76 0.27
N HIS A 67 -7.87 17.48 0.63
CA HIS A 67 -8.79 16.73 1.46
C HIS A 67 -8.46 16.72 2.96
N ILE A 68 -7.18 16.70 3.31
CA ILE A 68 -6.72 16.66 4.71
C ILE A 68 -5.90 17.87 5.13
N GLY A 69 -5.52 18.75 4.18
CA GLY A 69 -4.85 20.01 4.49
C GLY A 69 -3.63 19.86 5.38
N ASN A 70 -3.64 20.58 6.50
CA ASN A 70 -2.58 20.58 7.51
C ASN A 70 -2.94 19.79 8.77
N MET A 71 -3.87 18.82 8.68
CA MET A 71 -4.19 17.94 9.80
C MET A 71 -2.93 17.27 10.33
N LYS A 72 -2.81 17.22 11.64
CA LYS A 72 -1.74 16.51 12.34
C LYS A 72 -2.23 15.16 12.83
N ILE A 73 -1.33 14.18 12.87
CA ILE A 73 -1.62 12.81 13.29
C ILE A 73 -2.13 12.79 14.73
N GLU A 74 -1.50 13.55 15.61
CA GLU A 74 -1.83 13.64 17.04
C GLU A 74 -3.18 14.33 17.33
N GLU A 75 -3.78 15.00 16.35
CA GLU A 75 -5.08 15.68 16.45
C GLU A 75 -6.24 14.81 15.93
N LEU A 76 -5.95 13.61 15.40
CA LEU A 76 -6.97 12.72 14.87
C LEU A 76 -7.80 12.06 15.97
N ASN A 77 -9.11 11.90 15.74
CA ASN A 77 -10.02 11.23 16.68
C ASN A 77 -9.70 9.73 16.82
N ILE A 78 -9.21 9.10 15.76
CA ILE A 78 -8.78 7.71 15.73
C ILE A 78 -7.25 7.72 15.75
N LYS A 79 -6.65 7.00 16.69
CA LYS A 79 -5.20 6.88 16.76
C LYS A 79 -4.66 6.31 15.48
N PHE A 80 -3.67 6.98 14.91
CA PHE A 80 -3.08 6.58 13.64
C PHE A 80 -1.55 6.58 13.71
N CYS A 81 -0.94 5.61 13.06
CA CYS A 81 0.47 5.68 12.71
C CYS A 81 0.72 5.06 11.35
N CYS A 82 1.81 5.47 10.72
CA CYS A 82 2.29 4.81 9.51
C CYS A 82 3.81 4.67 9.51
N CYS A 83 4.29 3.70 8.73
CA CYS A 83 5.69 3.33 8.68
C CYS A 83 6.32 3.75 7.36
N ALA A 84 7.55 4.22 7.41
CA ALA A 84 8.46 4.41 6.29
C ALA A 84 9.80 3.76 6.61
N SER A 85 10.66 3.64 5.61
CA SER A 85 12.04 3.16 5.77
C SER A 85 12.98 4.32 5.57
N ASP A 86 13.86 4.57 6.53
CA ASP A 86 14.92 5.54 6.40
C ASP A 86 16.16 4.88 5.80
N VAL A 87 16.54 5.27 4.59
CA VAL A 87 17.67 4.67 3.89
C VAL A 87 19.03 5.23 4.34
N VAL A 88 19.03 6.26 5.18
CA VAL A 88 20.27 6.82 5.76
C VAL A 88 20.67 6.05 7.01
N SER A 89 19.74 5.87 7.95
CA SER A 89 20.00 5.12 9.17
C SER A 89 19.86 3.60 9.00
N GLY A 90 19.08 3.17 8.03
CA GLY A 90 18.69 1.76 7.86
C GLY A 90 17.56 1.32 8.79
N ASP A 91 16.87 2.25 9.45
CA ASP A 91 15.84 1.98 10.44
C ASP A 91 14.41 2.18 9.93
N GLU A 92 13.46 1.58 10.65
CA GLU A 92 12.05 1.87 10.48
C GLU A 92 11.71 3.25 11.09
N LYS A 93 11.09 4.13 10.30
CA LYS A 93 10.48 5.36 10.78
C LYS A 93 8.99 5.18 11.00
N VAL A 94 8.55 5.33 12.26
CA VAL A 94 7.12 5.31 12.61
C VAL A 94 6.64 6.73 12.85
N PHE A 95 5.73 7.20 12.01
CA PHE A 95 5.09 8.51 12.16
C PHE A 95 3.86 8.37 13.06
N ARG A 96 3.91 8.99 14.26
CA ARG A 96 2.81 9.07 15.22
C ARG A 96 2.36 10.51 15.49
N ASN A 97 3.08 11.48 14.97
CA ASN A 97 2.82 12.92 15.08
C ASN A 97 3.29 13.65 13.83
N GLY A 98 2.98 14.94 13.75
CA GLY A 98 3.30 15.80 12.61
C GLY A 98 2.23 15.75 11.52
N LEU A 99 2.53 16.37 10.37
CA LEU A 99 1.57 16.50 9.28
C LEU A 99 1.21 15.13 8.67
N LEU A 100 -0.07 14.77 8.72
CA LEU A 100 -0.59 13.52 8.19
C LEU A 100 -0.22 13.31 6.72
N LYS A 101 -0.36 14.34 5.88
CA LYS A 101 -0.01 14.26 4.46
C LYS A 101 1.46 13.96 4.21
N THR A 102 2.36 14.49 5.04
CA THR A 102 3.81 14.23 4.91
C THR A 102 4.16 12.81 5.32
N ALA A 103 3.56 12.32 6.41
CA ALA A 103 3.74 10.94 6.86
C ALA A 103 3.22 9.93 5.81
N ILE A 104 2.01 10.16 5.27
CA ILE A 104 1.48 9.33 4.18
C ILE A 104 2.42 9.38 2.97
N ARG A 105 2.88 10.59 2.56
CA ARG A 105 3.76 10.75 1.40
C ARG A 105 5.08 9.98 1.57
N ALA A 106 5.67 9.99 2.77
CA ALA A 106 6.86 9.22 3.07
C ALA A 106 6.59 7.71 2.94
N SER A 107 5.50 7.25 3.55
CA SER A 107 5.13 5.83 3.58
C SER A 107 4.82 5.23 2.20
N VAL A 108 4.31 6.02 1.24
CA VAL A 108 4.00 5.56 -0.12
C VAL A 108 5.13 5.80 -1.13
N SER A 109 6.32 6.16 -0.68
CA SER A 109 7.48 6.47 -1.54
C SER A 109 8.14 5.20 -2.08
N VAL A 110 7.41 4.39 -2.84
CA VAL A 110 7.91 3.14 -3.43
C VAL A 110 9.16 3.44 -4.28
N PRO A 111 10.32 2.81 -3.95
CA PRO A 111 11.55 3.00 -4.72
C PRO A 111 11.35 2.69 -6.20
N CYS A 112 12.05 3.42 -7.05
CA CYS A 112 11.93 3.37 -8.51
C CYS A 112 10.58 3.86 -9.07
N PHE A 113 9.64 4.21 -8.22
CA PHE A 113 8.31 4.67 -8.63
C PHE A 113 8.05 6.11 -8.20
N PHE A 114 8.25 6.43 -6.92
CA PHE A 114 8.14 7.78 -6.37
C PHE A 114 9.49 8.27 -5.88
N LYS A 115 9.70 9.60 -6.02
CA LYS A 115 10.85 10.24 -5.37
C LYS A 115 10.78 10.02 -3.86
N PRO A 116 11.93 9.76 -3.20
CA PRO A 116 11.98 9.71 -1.75
C PRO A 116 11.60 11.06 -1.12
N VAL A 117 11.26 11.02 0.15
CA VAL A 117 11.00 12.22 0.96
C VAL A 117 12.24 12.53 1.78
N TYR A 118 12.65 13.78 1.77
CA TYR A 118 13.79 14.29 2.54
C TYR A 118 13.22 15.12 3.70
N ASP A 119 13.79 14.97 4.89
CA ASP A 119 13.50 15.87 6.01
C ASP A 119 14.63 16.86 6.28
N GLU A 120 14.41 17.72 7.28
CA GLU A 120 15.36 18.78 7.65
C GLU A 120 16.62 18.24 8.32
N ASP A 121 16.57 17.01 8.89
CA ASP A 121 17.67 16.33 9.56
C ASP A 121 18.47 15.43 8.60
N ASN A 122 18.29 15.59 7.29
CA ASN A 122 18.93 14.83 6.21
C ASN A 122 18.57 13.33 6.17
N HIS A 123 17.47 12.92 6.79
CA HIS A 123 16.94 11.57 6.57
C HIS A 123 16.27 11.47 5.20
N ILE A 124 16.29 10.27 4.64
CA ILE A 124 15.71 9.97 3.34
C ILE A 124 14.73 8.81 3.50
N TYR A 125 13.44 9.14 3.38
CA TYR A 125 12.37 8.17 3.58
C TYR A 125 11.90 7.59 2.25
N VAL A 126 11.82 6.27 2.22
CA VAL A 126 11.18 5.47 1.19
C VAL A 126 10.04 4.66 1.80
N ASP A 127 9.30 3.93 0.95
CA ASP A 127 8.18 3.09 1.36
C ASP A 127 8.55 2.16 2.53
N GLY A 128 7.67 2.07 3.50
CA GLY A 128 7.89 1.29 4.72
C GLY A 128 7.83 -0.22 4.54
N SER A 129 7.46 -0.70 3.35
CA SER A 129 7.31 -2.14 3.07
C SER A 129 8.60 -2.93 3.21
N ILE A 130 9.76 -2.27 3.13
CA ILE A 130 11.07 -2.89 3.33
C ILE A 130 11.22 -3.40 4.76
N HIS A 131 10.75 -2.61 5.75
CA HIS A 131 10.87 -2.94 7.17
C HIS A 131 9.59 -3.57 7.73
N ASN A 132 8.44 -2.96 7.50
CA ASN A 132 7.21 -3.31 8.18
C ASN A 132 5.98 -3.05 7.29
N ILE A 133 5.72 -3.97 6.36
CA ILE A 133 4.60 -3.83 5.43
C ILE A 133 3.24 -4.04 6.10
N LEU A 134 3.17 -4.89 7.11
CA LEU A 134 1.98 -5.17 7.91
C LEU A 134 2.27 -4.83 9.38
N PRO A 135 2.10 -3.55 9.79
CA PRO A 135 2.61 -3.02 11.05
C PRO A 135 1.74 -3.40 12.26
N LEU A 136 1.55 -4.70 12.50
CA LEU A 136 0.74 -5.26 13.60
C LEU A 136 1.26 -4.84 14.97
N ASN A 137 2.59 -4.75 15.12
CA ASN A 137 3.27 -4.32 16.33
C ASN A 137 3.22 -2.80 16.56
N ARG A 138 2.61 -2.04 15.67
CA ARG A 138 2.51 -0.58 15.76
C ARG A 138 1.11 -0.09 16.09
N VAL A 139 0.11 -0.99 16.00
CA VAL A 139 -1.28 -0.68 16.39
C VAL A 139 -1.34 -0.39 17.89
N ASP A 140 -1.98 0.70 18.25
CA ASP A 140 -2.20 1.07 19.65
C ASP A 140 -3.41 0.30 20.20
N ARG A 141 -3.16 -0.73 21.02
CA ARG A 141 -4.16 -1.68 21.54
C ARG A 141 -4.27 -1.59 23.06
N LYS A 142 -5.47 -1.84 23.55
CA LYS A 142 -5.73 -2.15 24.96
C LYS A 142 -6.02 -3.65 25.09
N THR A 143 -5.94 -4.15 26.32
CA THR A 143 -6.34 -5.53 26.63
C THR A 143 -7.82 -5.72 26.27
N GLY A 144 -8.11 -6.75 25.50
CA GLY A 144 -9.46 -7.05 25.00
C GLY A 144 -9.81 -6.44 23.63
N ASP A 145 -8.96 -5.60 23.05
CA ASP A 145 -9.16 -5.12 21.68
C ASP A 145 -8.90 -6.24 20.68
N ILE A 146 -9.76 -6.31 19.66
CA ILE A 146 -9.62 -7.25 18.54
C ILE A 146 -8.63 -6.65 17.54
N LEU A 147 -7.58 -7.40 17.18
CA LEU A 147 -6.62 -7.04 16.14
C LEU A 147 -7.07 -7.55 14.79
N VAL A 148 -7.44 -6.64 13.90
CA VAL A 148 -7.82 -6.96 12.53
C VAL A 148 -6.67 -6.58 11.59
N ALA A 149 -6.26 -7.51 10.74
CA ALA A 149 -5.23 -7.30 9.74
C ALA A 149 -5.77 -7.49 8.33
N ILE A 150 -5.27 -6.67 7.40
CA ILE A 150 -5.55 -6.79 5.96
C ILE A 150 -4.20 -6.87 5.25
N ASP A 151 -3.85 -8.06 4.78
CA ASP A 151 -2.65 -8.32 3.99
C ASP A 151 -2.98 -8.32 2.49
N VAL A 152 -2.62 -7.25 1.79
CA VAL A 152 -2.81 -7.12 0.33
C VAL A 152 -1.63 -7.70 -0.47
N ASN A 153 -0.63 -8.27 0.21
CA ASN A 153 0.56 -8.87 -0.39
C ASN A 153 0.64 -10.37 -0.09
N ALA A 154 -0.47 -10.98 0.27
CA ALA A 154 -0.53 -12.41 0.57
C ALA A 154 0.05 -13.23 -0.60
N SER A 155 0.69 -14.35 -0.26
CA SER A 155 1.28 -15.22 -1.26
C SER A 155 0.19 -15.83 -2.14
N ASP A 156 0.43 -15.84 -3.45
CA ASP A 156 -0.41 -16.54 -4.40
C ASP A 156 -0.05 -18.04 -4.34
N ASN A 157 -1.05 -18.86 -4.02
CA ASN A 157 -0.92 -20.32 -4.01
C ASN A 157 -0.99 -20.94 -5.41
N THR A 158 -1.10 -20.14 -6.48
CA THR A 158 -1.07 -20.65 -7.85
C THR A 158 0.32 -21.18 -8.19
N HIS A 159 0.38 -22.40 -8.72
CA HIS A 159 1.61 -22.99 -9.20
C HIS A 159 2.26 -22.10 -10.26
N PHE A 160 3.59 -21.96 -10.19
CA PHE A 160 4.42 -21.15 -11.09
C PHE A 160 4.06 -21.31 -12.57
N ASN A 161 3.76 -22.52 -13.03
CA ASN A 161 3.38 -22.79 -14.41
C ASN A 161 2.02 -22.18 -14.81
N ALA A 162 1.07 -22.08 -13.91
CA ALA A 162 -0.20 -21.41 -14.15
C ALA A 162 0.01 -19.87 -14.21
N TYR A 163 0.91 -19.34 -13.40
CA TYR A 163 1.30 -17.94 -13.42
C TYR A 163 1.95 -17.53 -14.76
N VAL A 164 2.92 -18.30 -15.25
CA VAL A 164 3.60 -18.04 -16.54
C VAL A 164 2.62 -18.14 -17.71
N LYS A 165 1.67 -19.07 -17.67
CA LYS A 165 0.66 -19.26 -18.72
C LYS A 165 -0.33 -18.09 -18.76
N LYS A 166 -0.83 -17.64 -17.61
CA LYS A 166 -1.72 -16.47 -17.49
C LYS A 166 -1.05 -15.20 -18.03
N LYS A 167 0.24 -15.02 -17.79
CA LYS A 167 1.00 -13.87 -18.26
C LYS A 167 1.21 -13.85 -19.78
N LYS A 168 1.33 -15.01 -20.44
CA LYS A 168 1.42 -15.09 -21.92
C LYS A 168 0.12 -14.67 -22.60
N ASP A 169 -1.03 -14.95 -21.99
CA ASP A 169 -2.33 -14.58 -22.53
C ASP A 169 -2.64 -13.08 -22.31
N ASP A 170 -2.25 -12.51 -21.18
CA ASP A 170 -2.40 -11.08 -20.89
C ASP A 170 -1.52 -10.19 -21.79
N ASN A 171 -0.35 -10.66 -22.22
CA ASN A 171 0.58 -9.90 -23.06
C ASN A 171 0.11 -9.69 -24.51
N LYS A 172 -0.91 -10.40 -24.98
CA LYS A 172 -1.45 -10.23 -26.35
C LYS A 172 -2.29 -8.96 -26.52
N THR A 173 -2.69 -8.31 -25.45
CA THR A 173 -3.72 -7.24 -25.50
C THR A 173 -3.21 -5.84 -25.10
N MET A 174 -1.99 -5.67 -24.64
CA MET A 174 -1.50 -4.38 -24.10
C MET A 174 -0.19 -3.94 -24.74
N GLY A 175 -0.29 -2.95 -25.65
CA GLY A 175 0.88 -2.29 -26.24
C GLY A 175 1.75 -1.52 -25.24
N LYS A 176 2.85 -1.00 -25.73
CA LYS A 176 4.01 -0.24 -25.15
C LYS A 176 3.96 0.32 -23.71
N LEU A 177 2.79 0.49 -23.06
CA LEU A 177 2.68 0.86 -21.65
C LEU A 177 3.11 -0.28 -20.70
N HIS A 178 3.12 -1.50 -21.20
CA HIS A 178 3.45 -2.70 -20.42
C HIS A 178 4.93 -2.74 -19.96
N SER A 179 5.84 -2.06 -20.64
CA SER A 179 7.28 -2.15 -20.31
C SER A 179 7.66 -1.43 -19.01
N VAL A 180 6.96 -0.35 -18.66
CA VAL A 180 7.20 0.40 -17.41
C VAL A 180 6.52 -0.30 -16.22
N PHE A 181 5.39 -0.97 -16.46
CA PHE A 181 4.61 -1.65 -15.42
C PHE A 181 4.94 -3.14 -15.25
N SER A 182 5.58 -3.77 -16.21
CA SER A 182 6.13 -5.13 -16.04
C SER A 182 7.20 -5.21 -14.95
N PHE A 183 7.74 -4.05 -14.58
CA PHE A 183 8.68 -3.86 -13.50
C PHE A 183 8.11 -4.24 -12.11
N LEU A 184 6.81 -4.11 -11.91
CA LEU A 184 6.14 -4.40 -10.63
C LEU A 184 5.51 -5.79 -10.56
N LYS A 185 5.41 -6.50 -11.70
CA LYS A 185 5.09 -7.92 -11.71
C LYS A 185 6.40 -8.67 -11.92
N PRO A 186 6.85 -9.50 -10.96
CA PRO A 186 8.12 -10.21 -11.11
C PRO A 186 8.08 -11.12 -12.33
N ASP A 187 8.65 -10.63 -13.42
CA ASP A 187 8.95 -11.46 -14.57
C ASP A 187 10.27 -12.17 -14.28
N LEU A 188 10.26 -13.49 -14.26
CA LEU A 188 11.47 -14.32 -14.18
C LEU A 188 12.23 -14.31 -15.52
N SER A 189 12.06 -13.29 -16.36
CA SER A 189 12.95 -13.03 -17.48
C SER A 189 14.35 -12.71 -16.93
N GLU A 190 15.38 -13.01 -17.68
CA GLU A 190 16.79 -12.89 -17.31
C GLU A 190 17.27 -11.44 -17.03
N ASN A 191 16.34 -10.49 -16.81
CA ASN A 191 16.66 -9.10 -16.50
C ASN A 191 16.95 -8.95 -15.00
N TYR A 192 18.17 -8.51 -14.66
CA TYR A 192 18.62 -8.28 -13.28
C TYR A 192 17.67 -7.42 -12.44
N MET A 193 17.01 -6.44 -13.03
CA MET A 193 16.04 -5.59 -12.33
C MET A 193 14.82 -6.40 -11.86
N ASN A 194 14.32 -7.29 -12.73
CA ASN A 194 13.19 -8.17 -12.37
C ASN A 194 13.60 -9.15 -11.26
N MET A 195 14.83 -9.64 -11.31
CA MET A 195 15.38 -10.49 -10.26
C MET A 195 15.51 -9.74 -8.92
N ALA A 196 16.06 -8.52 -8.94
CA ALA A 196 16.17 -7.68 -7.75
C ALA A 196 14.79 -7.39 -7.12
N MET A 197 13.80 -7.03 -7.94
CA MET A 197 12.43 -6.84 -7.47
C MET A 197 11.82 -8.13 -6.89
N ARG A 198 12.15 -9.29 -7.48
CA ARG A 198 11.69 -10.58 -6.92
C ARG A 198 12.29 -10.85 -5.54
N VAL A 199 13.58 -10.55 -5.36
CA VAL A 199 14.25 -10.68 -4.05
C VAL A 199 13.58 -9.76 -3.01
N VAL A 200 13.30 -8.50 -3.37
CA VAL A 200 12.57 -7.57 -2.50
C VAL A 200 11.19 -8.13 -2.12
N HIS A 201 10.44 -8.67 -3.08
CA HIS A 201 9.13 -9.27 -2.82
C HIS A 201 9.20 -10.47 -1.87
N ILE A 202 10.19 -11.34 -2.05
CA ILE A 202 10.40 -12.49 -1.15
C ILE A 202 10.71 -11.98 0.27
N SER A 203 11.53 -10.95 0.40
CA SER A 203 11.84 -10.33 1.69
C SER A 203 10.59 -9.76 2.35
N ILE A 204 9.77 -9.00 1.61
CA ILE A 204 8.50 -8.45 2.09
C ILE A 204 7.57 -9.55 2.59
N GLN A 205 7.36 -10.62 1.80
CA GLN A 205 6.50 -11.74 2.19
C GLN A 205 7.03 -12.48 3.42
N THR A 206 8.36 -12.58 3.56
CA THR A 206 8.98 -13.19 4.74
C THR A 206 8.76 -12.33 5.97
N ASN A 207 8.95 -11.02 5.87
CA ASN A 207 8.70 -10.08 6.95
C ASN A 207 7.22 -10.07 7.36
N THR A 208 6.28 -10.14 6.40
CA THR A 208 4.84 -10.25 6.70
C THR A 208 4.53 -11.50 7.53
N ARG A 209 5.06 -12.66 7.12
CA ARG A 209 4.87 -13.92 7.87
C ARG A 209 5.43 -13.82 9.29
N LEU A 210 6.61 -13.25 9.46
CA LEU A 210 7.20 -13.02 10.77
C LEU A 210 6.36 -12.05 11.60
N ALA A 211 5.86 -10.97 11.02
CA ALA A 211 4.98 -10.02 11.71
C ALA A 211 3.71 -10.70 12.23
N ILE A 212 3.06 -11.55 11.42
CA ILE A 212 1.88 -12.34 11.81
C ILE A 212 2.23 -13.33 12.91
N GLN A 213 3.36 -14.03 12.82
CA GLN A 213 3.79 -14.98 13.84
C GLN A 213 4.08 -14.32 15.20
N LEU A 214 4.72 -13.16 15.18
CA LEU A 214 5.09 -12.41 16.38
C LEU A 214 3.90 -11.66 17.01
N ASN A 215 2.94 -11.24 16.20
CA ASN A 215 1.76 -10.50 16.61
C ASN A 215 0.53 -11.04 15.88
N PRO A 216 0.06 -12.27 16.25
CA PRO A 216 -1.04 -12.88 15.53
C PRO A 216 -2.32 -12.02 15.63
N PRO A 217 -2.91 -11.66 14.50
CA PRO A 217 -4.19 -10.94 14.48
C PRO A 217 -5.34 -11.90 14.82
N ASP A 218 -6.38 -11.36 15.44
CA ASP A 218 -7.61 -12.11 15.72
C ASP A 218 -8.39 -12.37 14.42
N ILE A 219 -8.32 -11.42 13.48
CA ILE A 219 -8.95 -11.53 12.15
C ILE A 219 -7.90 -11.14 11.10
N LEU A 220 -7.62 -12.05 10.15
CA LEU A 220 -6.71 -11.83 9.04
C LEU A 220 -7.43 -11.99 7.70
N ALA A 221 -7.56 -10.90 6.96
CA ALA A 221 -8.00 -10.92 5.57
C ALA A 221 -6.77 -10.91 4.65
N GLU A 222 -6.62 -11.94 3.84
CA GLU A 222 -5.51 -12.13 2.91
C GLU A 222 -6.00 -11.95 1.48
N LEU A 223 -5.42 -10.96 0.81
CA LEU A 223 -5.71 -10.62 -0.59
C LEU A 223 -4.46 -10.95 -1.41
N PRO A 224 -4.50 -12.02 -2.25
CA PRO A 224 -3.33 -12.44 -3.01
C PRO A 224 -2.84 -11.33 -3.93
N MET A 225 -1.54 -11.06 -3.89
CA MET A 225 -0.86 -9.97 -4.60
C MET A 225 -1.06 -10.01 -6.12
N ASN A 226 -1.33 -11.19 -6.69
CA ASN A 226 -1.54 -11.38 -8.12
C ASN A 226 -3.00 -11.21 -8.58
N SER A 227 -3.93 -10.99 -7.66
CA SER A 227 -5.34 -10.78 -8.00
C SER A 227 -5.57 -9.51 -8.80
N PHE A 228 -4.81 -8.46 -8.47
CA PHE A 228 -4.87 -7.17 -9.16
C PHE A 228 -3.47 -6.58 -9.33
N GLY A 229 -3.24 -5.81 -10.39
CA GLY A 229 -2.00 -5.06 -10.56
C GLY A 229 -1.95 -3.85 -9.61
N LEU A 230 -0.76 -3.44 -9.20
CA LEU A 230 -0.55 -2.31 -8.26
C LEU A 230 -1.25 -1.01 -8.71
N PHE A 231 -1.52 -0.86 -10.01
CA PHE A 231 -2.12 0.33 -10.61
C PHE A 231 -3.42 0.03 -11.37
N ASP A 232 -4.08 -1.09 -11.07
CA ASP A 232 -5.36 -1.46 -11.69
C ASP A 232 -6.53 -0.61 -11.15
N PHE A 233 -6.30 0.70 -10.92
CA PHE A 233 -7.35 1.63 -10.46
C PHE A 233 -8.56 1.69 -11.38
N SER A 234 -8.42 1.30 -12.66
CA SER A 234 -9.56 1.15 -13.56
C SER A 234 -10.51 0.03 -13.16
N LYS A 235 -10.10 -0.84 -12.24
CA LYS A 235 -10.89 -1.91 -11.62
C LYS A 235 -11.26 -1.57 -10.16
N ALA A 236 -11.27 -0.29 -9.80
CA ALA A 236 -11.48 0.15 -8.41
C ALA A 236 -12.75 -0.45 -7.78
N ASN A 237 -13.85 -0.54 -8.54
CA ASN A 237 -15.09 -1.16 -8.07
C ASN A 237 -14.92 -2.67 -7.80
N GLU A 238 -14.25 -3.40 -8.68
CA GLU A 238 -13.99 -4.84 -8.51
C GLU A 238 -13.08 -5.08 -7.28
N ILE A 239 -12.02 -4.29 -7.15
CA ILE A 239 -11.07 -4.35 -6.03
C ILE A 239 -11.80 -4.04 -4.71
N TYR A 240 -12.61 -3.00 -4.70
CA TYR A 240 -13.41 -2.62 -3.53
C TYR A 240 -14.36 -3.76 -3.11
N GLN A 241 -15.12 -4.32 -4.07
CA GLN A 241 -16.05 -5.40 -3.79
C GLN A 241 -15.34 -6.66 -3.30
N TYR A 242 -14.22 -7.04 -3.95
CA TYR A 242 -13.42 -8.18 -3.54
C TYR A 242 -12.91 -8.06 -2.10
N GLY A 243 -12.36 -6.88 -1.72
CA GLY A 243 -11.90 -6.65 -0.35
C GLY A 243 -13.05 -6.66 0.67
N ARG A 244 -14.22 -6.14 0.28
CA ARG A 244 -15.42 -6.17 1.11
C ARG A 244 -15.93 -7.58 1.36
N ASP A 245 -15.99 -8.40 0.31
CA ASP A 245 -16.48 -9.77 0.39
C ASP A 245 -15.54 -10.64 1.24
N GLU A 246 -14.22 -10.50 1.05
CA GLU A 246 -13.23 -11.21 1.85
C GLU A 246 -13.29 -10.82 3.34
N MET A 247 -13.38 -9.53 3.64
CA MET A 247 -13.51 -9.08 5.02
C MET A 247 -14.84 -9.55 5.64
N THR A 248 -15.93 -9.55 4.86
CA THR A 248 -17.22 -10.06 5.33
C THR A 248 -17.12 -11.53 5.69
N ARG A 249 -16.52 -12.34 4.82
CA ARG A 249 -16.28 -13.77 5.05
C ARG A 249 -15.46 -14.02 6.33
N LYS A 250 -14.38 -13.25 6.52
CA LYS A 250 -13.53 -13.37 7.71
C LYS A 250 -14.22 -12.97 9.00
N LEU A 251 -15.10 -11.97 8.94
CA LEU A 251 -15.91 -11.58 10.09
C LEU A 251 -16.96 -12.65 10.43
N ASP A 252 -17.59 -13.27 9.40
CA ASP A 252 -18.54 -14.38 9.61
C ASP A 252 -17.85 -15.63 10.19
N GLU A 253 -16.58 -15.86 9.86
CA GLU A 253 -15.78 -16.96 10.44
C GLU A 253 -15.38 -16.69 11.89
N TYR A 254 -15.25 -15.40 12.28
CA TYR A 254 -14.82 -14.99 13.62
C TYR A 254 -15.99 -14.95 14.63
N GLU A 255 -17.18 -14.54 14.20
CA GLU A 255 -18.41 -14.45 15.02
C GLU A 255 -19.05 -15.81 15.24
#